data_327cab9f1d94188fe05d9d5fa10e57d8
#
_entry.id   327cab9f1d94188fe05d9d5fa10e57d8
#
_cell.length_a   1.000
_cell.length_b   1.000
_cell.length_c   1.000
_cell.angle_alpha   90.00
_cell.angle_beta   90.00
_cell.angle_gamma   90.00
#
_symmetry.space_group_name_H-M   'P 1'
#
loop_
_entity.id
_entity.type
_entity.pdbx_description
1 polymer ?
#
loop_
_entity_poly.entity_id
_entity_poly.type
_entity_poly.pdbx_seq_one_letter_code
_entity_poly.pdbx_strand_id
1 'polypeptide(L)'
;KTQKKEIYHTSSEIRGKLLNGWEKELPELILKMLPAGSICGAPKEKTIDIIREVEQEKRGYYTGVFGYFDGMNLESAVNIRYLEKQKGQIRYRSGGGITFLSELDSEYNELIEKIYVPIV
;
A
#
# COMPACT_ATOMS: atom_id res chain seq x y z
N LYS A 1 28.66 -9.50 -11.81
CA LYS A 1 28.65 -8.49 -10.73
C LYS A 1 27.58 -7.47 -11.09
N THR A 2 26.38 -7.65 -10.55
CA THR A 2 25.29 -6.68 -10.70
C THR A 2 25.66 -5.47 -9.86
N GLN A 3 25.85 -4.32 -10.48
CA GLN A 3 25.97 -3.06 -9.75
C GLN A 3 24.64 -2.82 -9.04
N LYS A 4 24.62 -2.82 -7.71
CA LYS A 4 23.48 -2.35 -6.93
C LYS A 4 23.30 -0.87 -7.25
N LYS A 5 22.22 -0.53 -7.97
CA LYS A 5 21.77 0.86 -8.09
C LYS A 5 21.41 1.34 -6.68
N GLU A 6 22.04 2.39 -6.22
CA GLU A 6 21.60 3.08 -5.01
C GLU A 6 20.27 3.77 -5.33
N ILE A 7 19.22 3.42 -4.58
CA ILE A 7 17.89 4.00 -4.71
C ILE A 7 17.68 4.89 -3.50
N TYR A 8 17.43 6.17 -3.75
CA TYR A 8 17.07 7.14 -2.71
C TYR A 8 15.56 7.26 -2.62
N HIS A 9 15.03 7.15 -1.41
CA HIS A 9 13.63 7.39 -1.13
C HIS A 9 13.46 8.66 -0.32
N THR A 10 12.49 9.46 -0.69
CA THR A 10 12.04 10.57 0.15
C THR A 10 10.85 10.12 0.98
N SER A 11 10.79 10.54 2.23
CA SER A 11 9.65 10.31 3.10
C SER A 11 9.24 11.61 3.77
N SER A 12 7.96 11.74 4.05
CA SER A 12 7.39 12.86 4.81
C SER A 12 6.62 12.31 6.00
N GLU A 13 6.86 12.90 7.16
CA GLU A 13 6.09 12.59 8.35
C GLU A 13 4.95 13.61 8.48
N ILE A 14 3.73 13.10 8.60
CA ILE A 14 2.53 13.91 8.83
C ILE A 14 2.05 13.61 10.24
N ARG A 15 1.99 14.64 11.08
CA ARG A 15 1.55 14.53 12.47
C ARG A 15 0.21 15.22 12.65
N GLY A 16 -0.64 14.62 13.47
CA GLY A 16 -1.90 15.18 13.91
C GLY A 16 -2.14 14.93 15.39
N LYS A 17 -2.98 15.73 16.01
CA LYS A 17 -3.41 15.54 17.40
C LYS A 17 -4.83 14.98 17.39
N LEU A 18 -5.01 13.83 18.01
CA LEU A 18 -6.32 13.25 18.22
C LEU A 18 -6.99 13.89 19.45
N LEU A 19 -8.31 13.99 19.42
CA LEU A 19 -9.10 14.47 20.53
C LEU A 19 -9.25 13.38 21.60
N ASN A 20 -9.57 13.78 22.83
CA ASN A 20 -9.83 12.81 23.90
C ASN A 20 -10.98 11.87 23.54
N GLY A 21 -10.83 10.60 23.83
CA GLY A 21 -11.84 9.58 23.51
C GLY A 21 -11.73 9.00 22.10
N TRP A 22 -10.67 9.33 21.37
CA TRP A 22 -10.40 8.83 20.02
C TRP A 22 -10.36 7.30 19.92
N GLU A 23 -10.05 6.62 21.01
CA GLU A 23 -9.96 5.16 21.07
C GLU A 23 -11.29 4.49 20.67
N LYS A 24 -12.42 5.14 20.99
CA LYS A 24 -13.75 4.66 20.61
C LYS A 24 -14.07 4.91 19.13
N GLU A 25 -13.44 5.90 18.54
CA GLU A 25 -13.64 6.29 17.14
C GLU A 25 -12.54 5.71 16.21
N LEU A 26 -11.62 4.91 16.76
CA LEU A 26 -10.48 4.39 16.02
C LEU A 26 -10.85 3.66 14.71
N PRO A 27 -11.90 2.81 14.66
CA PRO A 27 -12.31 2.16 13.42
C PRO A 27 -12.72 3.17 12.34
N GLU A 28 -13.50 4.17 12.68
CA GLU A 28 -13.94 5.22 11.76
C GLU A 28 -12.78 6.09 11.29
N LEU A 29 -11.84 6.40 12.18
CA LEU A 29 -10.63 7.16 11.83
C LEU A 29 -9.79 6.40 10.80
N ILE A 30 -9.58 5.09 11.01
CA ILE A 30 -8.86 4.25 10.06
C ILE A 30 -9.59 4.21 8.72
N LEU A 31 -10.89 4.00 8.70
CA LEU A 31 -11.69 3.95 7.47
C LEU A 31 -11.64 5.27 6.69
N LYS A 32 -11.67 6.42 7.36
CA LYS A 32 -11.53 7.74 6.72
C LYS A 32 -10.13 7.95 6.10
N MET A 33 -9.10 7.36 6.68
CA MET A 33 -7.74 7.43 6.16
C MET A 33 -7.51 6.51 4.95
N LEU A 34 -8.33 5.48 4.77
CA LEU A 34 -8.22 4.52 3.66
C LEU A 34 -8.96 4.96 2.38
N PRO A 35 -8.50 4.54 1.21
CA PRO A 35 -7.16 4.00 0.96
C PRO A 35 -6.07 5.01 1.31
N ALA A 36 -4.90 4.52 1.75
CA ALA A 36 -3.78 5.39 2.10
C ALA A 36 -3.36 6.28 0.92
N GLY A 37 -3.00 7.53 1.21
CA GLY A 37 -2.62 8.50 0.18
C GLY A 37 -1.44 8.04 -0.68
N SER A 38 -0.49 7.32 -0.10
CA SER A 38 0.64 6.70 -0.82
C SER A 38 0.21 5.59 -1.80
N ILE A 39 -1.00 5.06 -1.65
CA ILE A 39 -1.56 4.00 -2.50
C ILE A 39 -2.40 4.57 -3.63
N CYS A 40 -3.29 5.50 -3.32
CA CYS A 40 -4.21 6.04 -4.31
C CYS A 40 -3.69 7.31 -4.99
N GLY A 41 -2.74 8.01 -4.39
CA GLY A 41 -2.29 9.31 -4.93
C GLY A 41 -3.29 10.44 -4.68
N ALA A 42 -3.12 11.55 -5.41
CA ALA A 42 -3.94 12.74 -5.28
C ALA A 42 -4.38 13.25 -6.68
N PRO A 43 -5.60 13.77 -6.82
CA PRO A 43 -6.70 13.85 -5.85
C PRO A 43 -7.30 12.46 -5.55
N LYS A 44 -7.55 12.16 -4.28
CA LYS A 44 -7.93 10.82 -3.82
C LYS A 44 -9.16 10.25 -4.51
N GLU A 45 -10.24 11.01 -4.58
CA GLU A 45 -11.51 10.54 -5.18
C GLU A 45 -11.32 10.18 -6.65
N LYS A 46 -10.69 11.06 -7.42
CA LYS A 46 -10.47 10.86 -8.85
C LYS A 46 -9.62 9.63 -9.14
N THR A 47 -8.56 9.43 -8.37
CA THR A 47 -7.66 8.28 -8.56
C THR A 47 -8.32 6.96 -8.15
N ILE A 48 -9.17 6.98 -7.12
CA ILE A 48 -9.97 5.80 -6.75
C ILE A 48 -10.93 5.40 -7.87
N ASP A 49 -11.57 6.35 -8.53
CA ASP A 49 -12.46 6.07 -9.65
C ASP A 49 -11.70 5.45 -10.83
N ILE A 50 -10.54 6.00 -11.16
CA ILE A 50 -9.66 5.42 -12.20
C ILE A 50 -9.25 3.99 -11.84
N ILE A 51 -8.83 3.75 -10.61
CA ILE A 51 -8.45 2.41 -10.15
C ILE A 51 -9.62 1.42 -10.30
N ARG A 52 -10.83 1.83 -9.91
CA ARG A 52 -12.04 0.99 -10.04
C ARG A 52 -12.40 0.67 -11.48
N GLU A 53 -12.17 1.61 -12.38
CA GLU A 53 -12.44 1.45 -13.81
C GLU A 53 -11.44 0.50 -14.47
N VAL A 54 -10.16 0.63 -14.11
CA VAL A 54 -9.05 -0.07 -14.77
C VAL A 54 -8.82 -1.47 -14.19
N GLU A 55 -8.92 -1.62 -12.87
CA GLU A 55 -8.67 -2.91 -12.22
C GLU A 55 -9.89 -3.82 -12.29
N GLN A 56 -9.72 -4.98 -12.92
CA GLN A 56 -10.77 -5.97 -13.10
C GLN A 56 -10.92 -6.93 -11.91
N GLU A 57 -9.93 -6.94 -11.00
CA GLU A 57 -9.91 -7.82 -9.84
C GLU A 57 -10.08 -7.05 -8.53
N LYS A 58 -10.73 -7.71 -7.56
CA LYS A 58 -10.76 -7.17 -6.19
C LYS A 58 -9.40 -7.31 -5.54
N ARG A 59 -8.91 -6.23 -4.96
CA ARG A 59 -7.62 -6.21 -4.27
C ARG A 59 -7.58 -7.09 -3.01
N GLY A 60 -8.71 -7.37 -2.39
CA GLY A 60 -8.77 -8.12 -1.13
C GLY A 60 -8.01 -7.41 -0.02
N TYR A 61 -7.02 -8.07 0.58
CA TYR A 61 -6.14 -7.48 1.59
C TYR A 61 -5.04 -6.59 1.01
N TYR A 62 -4.81 -6.65 -0.31
CA TYR A 62 -3.78 -5.85 -0.96
C TYR A 62 -4.13 -4.37 -0.87
N THR A 63 -3.16 -3.56 -0.43
CA THR A 63 -3.31 -2.12 -0.15
C THR A 63 -4.27 -1.76 1.00
N GLY A 64 -4.74 -2.77 1.74
CA GLY A 64 -5.43 -2.55 3.00
C GLY A 64 -4.48 -2.16 4.12
N VAL A 65 -4.99 -2.11 5.33
CA VAL A 65 -4.21 -1.85 6.54
C VAL A 65 -4.26 -3.05 7.46
N PHE A 66 -3.16 -3.32 8.11
CA PHE A 66 -3.09 -4.23 9.24
C PHE A 66 -2.37 -3.56 10.40
N GLY A 67 -2.62 -4.01 11.61
CA GLY A 67 -2.00 -3.40 12.78
C GLY A 67 -2.32 -4.13 14.05
N TYR A 68 -1.72 -3.64 15.11
CA TYR A 68 -1.91 -4.10 16.48
C TYR A 68 -2.33 -2.91 17.35
N PHE A 69 -3.40 -3.10 18.10
CA PHE A 69 -3.92 -2.11 19.05
C PHE A 69 -3.93 -2.70 20.45
N ASP A 70 -3.24 -2.06 21.38
CA ASP A 70 -3.12 -2.49 22.79
C ASP A 70 -4.17 -1.85 23.72
N GLY A 71 -5.07 -1.05 23.16
CA GLY A 71 -6.07 -0.27 23.92
C GLY A 71 -5.69 1.19 24.10
N MET A 72 -4.42 1.56 23.85
CA MET A 72 -3.91 2.93 23.96
C MET A 72 -3.11 3.35 22.71
N ASN A 73 -2.37 2.42 22.13
CA ASN A 73 -1.51 2.67 20.99
C ASN A 73 -1.88 1.77 19.81
N LEU A 74 -1.87 2.33 18.63
CA LEU A 74 -2.02 1.60 17.38
C LEU A 74 -0.73 1.66 16.58
N GLU A 75 -0.16 0.51 16.29
CA GLU A 75 0.87 0.35 15.26
C GLU A 75 0.23 -0.27 14.02
N SER A 76 0.36 0.38 12.89
CA SER A 76 -0.27 -0.09 11.65
C SER A 76 0.59 0.17 10.43
N ALA A 77 0.38 -0.65 9.40
CA ALA A 77 1.05 -0.49 8.12
C ALA A 77 0.11 -0.85 6.97
N VAL A 78 0.45 -0.36 5.78
CA VAL A 78 -0.24 -0.72 4.55
C VAL A 78 0.24 -2.10 4.10
N ASN A 79 -0.70 -2.97 3.72
CA ASN A 79 -0.42 -4.33 3.31
C ASN A 79 0.00 -4.39 1.85
N ILE A 80 1.31 -4.37 1.60
CA ILE A 80 1.92 -4.46 0.28
C ILE A 80 3.09 -5.46 0.30
N ARG A 81 3.48 -5.98 -0.86
CA ARG A 81 4.64 -6.88 -1.01
C ARG A 81 4.56 -8.10 -0.08
N TYR A 82 3.50 -8.86 -0.17
CA TYR A 82 3.27 -10.01 0.67
C TYR A 82 2.85 -11.25 -0.12
N LEU A 83 2.97 -12.40 0.52
CA LEU A 83 2.51 -13.67 0.00
C LEU A 83 1.09 -13.95 0.51
N GLU A 84 0.19 -14.22 -0.40
CA GLU A 84 -1.18 -14.63 -0.13
C GLU A 84 -1.34 -16.11 -0.45
N LYS A 85 -1.93 -16.87 0.48
CA LYS A 85 -2.34 -18.26 0.23
C LYS A 85 -3.85 -18.32 0.13
N GLN A 86 -4.34 -18.65 -1.05
CA GLN A 86 -5.77 -18.77 -1.31
C GLN A 86 -6.05 -20.04 -2.11
N LYS A 87 -6.98 -20.87 -1.65
CA LYS A 87 -7.38 -22.13 -2.31
C LYS A 87 -6.20 -23.02 -2.73
N GLY A 88 -5.18 -23.11 -1.86
CA GLY A 88 -3.99 -23.93 -2.12
C GLY A 88 -2.94 -23.29 -3.04
N GLN A 89 -3.22 -22.15 -3.63
CA GLN A 89 -2.28 -21.39 -4.44
C GLN A 89 -1.58 -20.32 -3.60
N ILE A 90 -0.30 -20.09 -3.88
CA ILE A 90 0.46 -19.00 -3.30
C ILE A 90 0.63 -17.92 -4.38
N ARG A 91 0.28 -16.68 -4.03
CA ARG A 91 0.41 -15.51 -4.90
C ARG A 91 1.24 -14.45 -4.20
N TYR A 92 2.14 -13.83 -4.93
CA TYR A 92 2.83 -12.63 -4.49
C TYR A 92 2.04 -11.40 -4.91
N ARG A 93 1.69 -10.55 -3.94
CA ARG A 93 0.96 -9.30 -4.19
C ARG A 93 1.93 -8.12 -4.17
N SER A 94 2.07 -7.47 -5.31
CA SER A 94 2.90 -6.28 -5.49
C SER A 94 2.24 -5.32 -6.49
N GLY A 95 2.72 -4.09 -6.53
CA GLY A 95 2.25 -3.08 -7.47
C GLY A 95 3.22 -1.90 -7.54
N GLY A 96 3.04 -1.08 -8.54
CA GLY A 96 3.77 0.16 -8.78
C GLY A 96 2.88 1.39 -8.71
N GLY A 97 3.47 2.57 -8.63
CA GLY A 97 2.78 3.84 -8.73
C GLY A 97 2.88 4.36 -10.17
N ILE A 98 1.75 4.58 -10.81
CA ILE A 98 1.68 5.11 -12.18
C ILE A 98 1.44 6.62 -12.13
N THR A 99 2.27 7.36 -12.84
CA THR A 99 2.16 8.81 -13.02
C THR A 99 2.11 9.15 -14.50
N PHE A 100 1.88 10.41 -14.84
CA PHE A 100 1.89 10.86 -16.23
C PHE A 100 3.28 10.77 -16.91
N LEU A 101 4.35 10.62 -16.11
CA LEU A 101 5.72 10.43 -16.61
C LEU A 101 6.12 8.95 -16.70
N SER A 102 5.24 8.04 -16.28
CA SER A 102 5.55 6.61 -16.26
C SER A 102 5.59 6.03 -17.68
N GLU A 103 6.64 5.28 -17.96
CA GLU A 103 6.81 4.50 -19.18
C GLU A 103 6.45 3.05 -18.90
N LEU A 104 5.56 2.47 -19.70
CA LEU A 104 4.96 1.15 -19.47
C LEU A 104 6.00 0.05 -19.20
N ASP A 105 6.97 -0.07 -20.07
CA ASP A 105 8.00 -1.12 -19.96
C ASP A 105 8.90 -0.91 -18.73
N SER A 106 9.18 0.34 -18.37
CA SER A 106 9.96 0.68 -17.20
C SER A 106 9.24 0.29 -15.91
N GLU A 107 7.95 0.65 -15.80
CA GLU A 107 7.12 0.33 -14.64
C GLU A 107 6.92 -1.19 -14.49
N TYR A 108 6.72 -1.89 -15.61
CA TYR A 108 6.59 -3.33 -15.60
C TYR A 108 7.88 -4.02 -15.13
N ASN A 109 9.03 -3.61 -15.64
CA ASN A 109 10.32 -4.15 -15.22
C ASN A 109 10.60 -3.87 -13.74
N GLU A 110 10.29 -2.67 -13.25
CA GLU A 110 10.39 -2.32 -11.84
C GLU A 110 9.51 -3.22 -10.96
N LEU A 111 8.31 -3.56 -11.44
CA LEU A 111 7.40 -4.46 -10.74
C LEU A 111 7.98 -5.87 -10.61
N ILE A 112 8.61 -6.37 -11.66
CA ILE A 112 9.30 -7.68 -11.66
C ILE A 112 10.52 -7.64 -10.72
N GLU A 113 11.33 -6.60 -10.75
CA GLU A 113 12.50 -6.44 -9.87
C GLU A 113 12.14 -6.37 -8.38
N LYS A 114 10.94 -5.89 -8.07
CA LYS A 114 10.40 -5.82 -6.69
C LYS A 114 9.92 -7.18 -6.15
N ILE A 115 9.84 -8.21 -6.98
CA ILE A 115 9.46 -9.54 -6.53
C ILE A 115 10.64 -10.15 -5.80
N TYR A 116 10.59 -10.10 -4.47
CA TYR A 116 11.57 -10.73 -3.61
C TYR A 116 10.86 -11.67 -2.64
N VAL A 117 11.11 -12.97 -2.80
CA VAL A 117 10.63 -13.98 -1.85
C VAL A 117 11.84 -14.45 -1.05
N PRO A 118 11.92 -14.15 0.25
CA PRO A 118 12.99 -14.68 1.07
C PRO A 118 12.85 -16.20 1.14
N ILE A 119 13.81 -16.91 0.57
CA ILE A 119 13.93 -18.35 0.72
C ILE A 119 14.84 -18.57 1.93
N VAL A 120 14.29 -19.15 2.99
CA VAL A 120 15.02 -19.56 4.18
C VAL A 120 15.42 -21.01 4.05
#